data_41db85c3f7723b99d2b8e92873d18b89
#
_entry.id   41db85c3f7723b99d2b8e92873d18b89
#
_cell.length_a   1.000
_cell.length_b   1.000
_cell.length_c   1.000
_cell.angle_alpha   90.00
_cell.angle_beta   90.00
_cell.angle_gamma   90.00
#
_symmetry.space_group_name_H-M   'P 1'
#
loop_
_entity.id
_entity.type
_entity.pdbx_description
1 polymer ?
#
loop_
_entity_poly.entity_id
_entity_poly.type
_entity_poly.pdbx_seq_one_letter_code
_entity_poly.pdbx_strand_id
1 'polypeptide(L)'
;NDAYGIPPITAFMHGGEQENGFRAGTLAVHNIVGFGKAAEIAIRDLKANEQRIMQLDQVMVSGISTIPGISLTNPSEKRLPGIISIVVDKKDFNNERFIKNISDKFALSTGSACSAGEPSYVITALGLEDRVSKVLRISLNKYTTEEEIHQLINILKSEL
;
A
#
# COMPACT_ATOMS: atom_id res chain seq x y z
N ASN A 1 2.77 -35.53 -4.02
CA ASN A 1 1.51 -34.83 -3.72
C ASN A 1 1.20 -35.08 -2.28
N ASP A 2 1.61 -34.18 -1.41
CA ASP A 2 1.08 -34.15 -0.05
C ASP A 2 -0.39 -33.70 -0.06
N ALA A 3 -1.09 -34.01 0.99
CA ALA A 3 -2.54 -33.79 1.11
C ALA A 3 -2.97 -32.31 1.02
N TYR A 4 -2.05 -31.38 0.84
CA TYR A 4 -2.28 -29.95 0.83
C TYR A 4 -2.06 -29.27 -0.53
N GLY A 5 -1.74 -30.06 -1.58
CA GLY A 5 -1.62 -29.53 -2.95
C GLY A 5 -0.50 -28.50 -3.15
N ILE A 6 0.53 -28.53 -2.29
CA ILE A 6 1.69 -27.64 -2.44
C ILE A 6 2.40 -27.99 -3.76
N PRO A 7 2.64 -27.04 -4.65
CA PRO A 7 3.35 -27.32 -5.89
C PRO A 7 4.76 -27.83 -5.60
N PRO A 8 5.30 -28.77 -6.40
CA PRO A 8 6.64 -29.28 -6.19
C PRO A 8 7.65 -28.14 -6.32
N ILE A 9 8.44 -27.93 -5.26
CA ILE A 9 9.49 -26.92 -5.25
C ILE A 9 10.78 -27.60 -5.72
N THR A 10 11.38 -27.08 -6.80
CA THR A 10 12.68 -27.53 -7.28
C THR A 10 13.77 -26.62 -6.71
N ALA A 11 14.83 -27.20 -6.15
CA ALA A 11 15.97 -26.45 -5.68
C ALA A 11 16.60 -25.65 -6.82
N PHE A 12 16.83 -24.36 -6.61
CA PHE A 12 17.49 -23.48 -7.57
C PHE A 12 18.97 -23.25 -7.23
N MET A 13 19.33 -23.31 -5.95
CA MET A 13 20.72 -23.17 -5.48
C MET A 13 21.24 -24.53 -5.03
N HIS A 14 22.15 -25.09 -5.80
CA HIS A 14 22.75 -26.41 -5.53
C HIS A 14 24.08 -26.29 -4.77
N GLY A 15 24.44 -27.32 -3.98
CA GLY A 15 25.66 -27.39 -3.20
C GLY A 15 25.48 -28.22 -1.92
N GLY A 16 25.65 -27.59 -0.76
CA GLY A 16 25.44 -28.25 0.53
C GLY A 16 23.97 -28.59 0.83
N GLU A 17 23.73 -29.36 1.87
CA GLU A 17 22.41 -29.88 2.24
C GLU A 17 21.57 -28.92 3.12
N GLN A 18 21.94 -27.64 3.18
CA GLN A 18 21.18 -26.66 3.95
C GLN A 18 19.72 -26.58 3.46
N GLU A 19 18.80 -26.31 4.38
CA GLU A 19 17.36 -26.27 4.11
C GLU A 19 16.84 -27.56 3.45
N ASN A 20 17.30 -28.71 3.91
CA ASN A 20 16.97 -30.03 3.34
C ASN A 20 17.28 -30.13 1.83
N GLY A 21 18.36 -29.49 1.38
CA GLY A 21 18.77 -29.46 -0.01
C GLY A 21 18.05 -28.47 -0.91
N PHE A 22 17.06 -27.74 -0.41
CA PHE A 22 16.32 -26.75 -1.19
C PHE A 22 17.09 -25.45 -1.45
N ARG A 23 18.01 -25.10 -0.54
CA ARG A 23 18.82 -23.88 -0.69
C ARG A 23 20.19 -24.07 -0.06
N ALA A 24 21.15 -24.39 -0.89
CA ALA A 24 22.54 -24.55 -0.48
C ALA A 24 23.18 -23.23 -0.05
N GLY A 25 24.24 -23.31 0.75
CA GLY A 25 25.02 -22.20 1.28
C GLY A 25 24.69 -21.88 2.73
N THR A 26 25.66 -21.33 3.44
CA THR A 26 25.52 -20.94 4.85
C THR A 26 24.33 -20.00 5.05
N LEU A 27 23.53 -20.28 6.08
CA LEU A 27 22.36 -19.48 6.42
C LEU A 27 22.79 -18.08 6.90
N ALA A 28 22.01 -17.07 6.51
CA ALA A 28 22.21 -15.71 6.99
C ALA A 28 21.60 -15.56 8.39
N VAL A 29 22.27 -16.09 9.40
CA VAL A 29 21.78 -16.19 10.79
C VAL A 29 21.30 -14.83 11.32
N HIS A 30 22.05 -13.77 11.06
CA HIS A 30 21.69 -12.42 11.49
C HIS A 30 20.35 -11.94 10.89
N ASN A 31 20.08 -12.26 9.62
CA ASN A 31 18.80 -11.93 8.98
C ASN A 31 17.65 -12.76 9.57
N ILE A 32 17.90 -14.04 9.83
CA ILE A 32 16.91 -14.95 10.44
C ILE A 32 16.52 -14.46 11.83
N VAL A 33 17.52 -14.12 12.67
CA VAL A 33 17.28 -13.58 14.02
C VAL A 33 16.52 -12.24 13.95
N GLY A 34 16.93 -11.35 13.05
CA GLY A 34 16.26 -10.06 12.83
C GLY A 34 14.79 -10.24 12.38
N PHE A 35 14.54 -11.17 11.46
CA PHE A 35 13.20 -11.51 11.00
C PHE A 35 12.34 -12.09 12.13
N GLY A 36 12.89 -13.02 12.92
CA GLY A 36 12.21 -13.58 14.09
C GLY A 36 11.82 -12.50 15.10
N LYS A 37 12.72 -11.55 15.39
CA LYS A 37 12.41 -10.44 16.30
C LYS A 37 11.38 -9.48 15.72
N ALA A 38 11.43 -9.19 14.43
CA ALA A 38 10.42 -8.38 13.75
C ALA A 38 9.02 -9.04 13.80
N ALA A 39 8.94 -10.35 13.58
CA ALA A 39 7.70 -11.12 13.69
C ALA A 39 7.12 -11.09 15.12
N GLU A 40 7.97 -11.28 16.14
CA GLU A 40 7.57 -11.18 17.56
C GLU A 40 6.93 -9.81 17.87
N ILE A 41 7.58 -8.72 17.42
CA ILE A 41 7.09 -7.36 17.62
C ILE A 41 5.78 -7.15 16.87
N ALA A 42 5.69 -7.61 15.62
CA ALA A 42 4.50 -7.47 14.79
C ALA A 42 3.28 -8.17 15.43
N ILE A 43 3.45 -9.39 15.95
CA ILE A 43 2.39 -10.14 16.62
C ILE A 43 1.97 -9.46 17.93
N ARG A 44 2.95 -9.02 18.73
CA ARG A 44 2.70 -8.35 20.01
C ARG A 44 1.85 -7.10 19.83
N ASP A 45 2.16 -6.29 18.82
CA ASP A 45 1.56 -4.96 18.63
C ASP A 45 0.39 -4.98 17.65
N LEU A 46 0.02 -6.13 17.08
CA LEU A 46 -0.93 -6.29 15.98
C LEU A 46 -2.27 -5.56 16.25
N LYS A 47 -2.92 -5.89 17.36
CA LYS A 47 -4.25 -5.34 17.70
C LYS A 47 -4.22 -3.82 17.90
N ALA A 48 -3.20 -3.31 18.60
CA ALA A 48 -3.05 -1.88 18.85
C ALA A 48 -2.81 -1.11 17.54
N ASN A 49 -1.94 -1.65 16.67
CA ASN A 49 -1.65 -1.08 15.38
C ASN A 49 -2.88 -1.10 14.44
N GLU A 50 -3.63 -2.19 14.43
CA GLU A 50 -4.86 -2.31 13.65
C GLU A 50 -5.88 -1.25 14.07
N GLN A 51 -6.16 -1.13 15.37
CA GLN A 51 -7.09 -0.13 15.90
C GLN A 51 -6.64 1.30 15.54
N ARG A 52 -5.34 1.59 15.68
CA ARG A 52 -4.79 2.90 15.33
C ARG A 52 -4.97 3.21 13.85
N ILE A 53 -4.64 2.26 12.97
CA ILE A 53 -4.77 2.44 11.53
C ILE A 53 -6.25 2.62 11.14
N MET A 54 -7.17 1.87 11.75
CA MET A 54 -8.62 2.04 11.50
C MET A 54 -9.11 3.44 11.89
N GLN A 55 -8.66 3.99 13.01
CA GLN A 55 -9.00 5.36 13.43
C GLN A 55 -8.49 6.39 12.42
N LEU A 56 -7.22 6.31 12.04
CA LEU A 56 -6.61 7.20 11.05
C LEU A 56 -7.30 7.10 9.68
N ASP A 57 -7.66 5.89 9.29
CA ASP A 57 -8.40 5.62 8.06
C ASP A 57 -9.78 6.32 8.05
N GLN A 58 -10.51 6.25 9.16
CA GLN A 58 -11.78 6.95 9.31
C GLN A 58 -11.62 8.47 9.19
N VAL A 59 -10.59 9.04 9.82
CA VAL A 59 -10.30 10.48 9.72
C VAL A 59 -10.02 10.87 8.26
N MET A 60 -9.17 10.11 7.56
CA MET A 60 -8.83 10.38 6.16
C MET A 60 -10.05 10.25 5.26
N VAL A 61 -10.80 9.15 5.34
CA VAL A 61 -11.98 8.92 4.49
C VAL A 61 -13.07 9.96 4.74
N SER A 62 -13.33 10.31 6.02
CA SER A 62 -14.29 11.36 6.36
C SER A 62 -13.86 12.72 5.80
N GLY A 63 -12.57 13.05 5.89
CA GLY A 63 -12.05 14.30 5.35
C GLY A 63 -12.14 14.37 3.82
N ILE A 64 -11.78 13.28 3.12
CA ILE A 64 -11.86 13.18 1.67
C ILE A 64 -13.32 13.30 1.19
N SER A 65 -14.26 12.68 1.87
CA SER A 65 -15.68 12.69 1.48
C SER A 65 -16.31 14.09 1.50
N THR A 66 -15.66 15.06 2.16
CA THR A 66 -16.09 16.47 2.15
C THR A 66 -15.60 17.26 0.94
N ILE A 67 -14.72 16.68 0.10
CA ILE A 67 -14.09 17.38 -1.02
C ILE A 67 -14.86 17.05 -2.31
N PRO A 68 -15.55 18.02 -2.96
CA PRO A 68 -16.21 17.77 -4.22
C PRO A 68 -15.21 17.32 -5.29
N GLY A 69 -15.58 16.36 -6.11
CA GLY A 69 -14.70 15.83 -7.16
C GLY A 69 -13.66 14.81 -6.69
N ILE A 70 -13.69 14.39 -5.42
CA ILE A 70 -12.91 13.23 -4.96
C ILE A 70 -13.86 12.09 -4.58
N SER A 71 -13.53 10.89 -5.00
CA SER A 71 -14.24 9.66 -4.62
C SER A 71 -13.25 8.52 -4.35
N LEU A 72 -13.67 7.55 -3.53
CA LEU A 72 -12.93 6.30 -3.36
C LEU A 72 -13.04 5.46 -4.63
N THR A 73 -11.94 4.83 -5.06
CA THR A 73 -11.98 3.85 -6.16
C THR A 73 -12.77 2.60 -5.78
N ASN A 74 -12.76 2.26 -4.49
CA ASN A 74 -13.55 1.18 -3.94
C ASN A 74 -14.23 1.65 -2.64
N PRO A 75 -15.51 2.05 -2.69
CA PRO A 75 -16.27 2.50 -1.52
C PRO A 75 -16.69 1.34 -0.60
N SER A 76 -16.35 0.09 -0.93
CA SER A 76 -16.71 -1.08 -0.13
C SER A 76 -16.10 -1.01 1.27
N GLU A 77 -16.89 -1.39 2.28
CA GLU A 77 -16.40 -1.58 3.66
C GLU A 77 -15.39 -2.73 3.80
N LYS A 78 -15.30 -3.60 2.77
CA LYS A 78 -14.38 -4.75 2.73
C LYS A 78 -13.01 -4.41 2.16
N ARG A 79 -12.52 -3.19 2.31
CA ARG A 79 -11.16 -2.80 1.95
C ARG A 79 -10.21 -2.94 3.15
N LEU A 80 -8.93 -3.07 2.88
CA LEU A 80 -7.91 -3.06 3.93
C LEU A 80 -7.79 -1.64 4.51
N PRO A 81 -8.01 -1.43 5.81
CA PRO A 81 -7.82 -0.13 6.44
C PRO A 81 -6.40 0.40 6.25
N GLY A 82 -6.26 1.70 6.06
CA GLY A 82 -4.97 2.37 5.88
C GLY A 82 -4.44 2.35 4.46
N ILE A 83 -5.08 1.63 3.52
CA ILE A 83 -4.78 1.74 2.08
C ILE A 83 -5.99 2.35 1.39
N ILE A 84 -5.87 3.61 1.03
CA ILE A 84 -6.95 4.41 0.50
C ILE A 84 -6.61 4.81 -0.93
N SER A 85 -7.42 4.36 -1.88
CA SER A 85 -7.29 4.73 -3.28
C SER A 85 -8.45 5.66 -3.66
N ILE A 86 -8.11 6.79 -4.26
CA ILE A 86 -9.06 7.84 -4.64
C ILE A 86 -8.94 8.20 -6.11
N VAL A 87 -10.05 8.64 -6.69
CA VAL A 87 -10.09 9.33 -7.99
C VAL A 87 -10.31 10.80 -7.73
N VAL A 88 -9.51 11.64 -8.36
CA VAL A 88 -9.68 13.10 -8.37
C VAL A 88 -10.29 13.51 -9.71
N ASP A 89 -11.58 13.80 -9.71
CA ASP A 89 -12.34 14.10 -10.93
C ASP A 89 -12.33 15.60 -11.25
N LYS A 90 -11.13 16.12 -11.47
CA LYS A 90 -10.87 17.48 -11.93
C LYS A 90 -10.29 17.44 -13.34
N LYS A 91 -10.74 18.33 -14.25
CA LYS A 91 -10.38 18.30 -15.66
C LYS A 91 -8.86 18.27 -15.89
N ASP A 92 -8.12 19.14 -15.24
CA ASP A 92 -6.68 19.32 -15.46
C ASP A 92 -5.81 18.64 -14.40
N PHE A 93 -6.40 17.75 -13.58
CA PHE A 93 -5.65 17.02 -12.57
C PHE A 93 -4.80 15.91 -13.22
N ASN A 94 -3.53 15.84 -12.79
CA ASN A 94 -2.62 14.77 -13.13
C ASN A 94 -1.90 14.32 -11.86
N ASN A 95 -2.02 13.06 -11.54
CA ASN A 95 -1.52 12.48 -10.30
C ASN A 95 0.01 12.52 -10.16
N GLU A 96 0.76 12.31 -11.25
CA GLU A 96 2.23 12.38 -11.21
C GLU A 96 2.72 13.80 -10.93
N ARG A 97 2.10 14.78 -11.59
CA ARG A 97 2.39 16.20 -11.35
C ARG A 97 2.04 16.59 -9.92
N PHE A 98 0.88 16.16 -9.42
CA PHE A 98 0.47 16.42 -8.04
C PHE A 98 1.46 15.84 -7.04
N ILE A 99 1.82 14.55 -7.17
CA ILE A 99 2.79 13.89 -6.29
C ILE A 99 4.14 14.61 -6.32
N LYS A 100 4.62 15.00 -7.50
CA LYS A 100 5.87 15.75 -7.65
C LYS A 100 5.82 17.10 -6.90
N ASN A 101 4.71 17.80 -6.97
CA ASN A 101 4.56 19.13 -6.33
C ASN A 101 4.57 19.06 -4.80
N ILE A 102 4.17 17.94 -4.22
CA ILE A 102 4.09 17.77 -2.75
C ILE A 102 5.15 16.81 -2.19
N SER A 103 6.09 16.38 -3.03
CA SER A 103 7.08 15.35 -2.68
C SER A 103 8.05 15.73 -1.55
N ASP A 104 8.17 17.02 -1.25
CA ASP A 104 8.90 17.55 -0.09
C ASP A 104 8.19 17.29 1.25
N LYS A 105 6.90 17.01 1.23
CA LYS A 105 6.04 16.84 2.41
C LYS A 105 5.43 15.44 2.51
N PHE A 106 5.04 14.85 1.38
CA PHE A 106 4.28 13.60 1.34
C PHE A 106 4.84 12.63 0.29
N ALA A 107 4.92 11.37 0.66
CA ALA A 107 5.19 10.26 -0.24
C ALA A 107 3.87 9.54 -0.58
N LEU A 108 3.31 9.83 -1.74
CA LEU A 108 2.11 9.16 -2.27
C LEU A 108 2.47 8.27 -3.45
N SER A 109 1.49 7.48 -3.92
CA SER A 109 1.67 6.59 -5.06
C SER A 109 0.52 6.73 -6.06
N THR A 110 0.83 6.56 -7.35
CA THR A 110 -0.17 6.50 -8.43
C THR A 110 -0.71 5.08 -8.66
N GLY A 111 -0.05 4.07 -8.09
CA GLY A 111 -0.40 2.66 -8.32
C GLY A 111 0.80 1.72 -8.20
N SER A 112 0.99 0.81 -9.15
CA SER A 112 2.09 -0.15 -9.14
C SER A 112 3.40 0.47 -9.60
N ALA A 113 4.43 0.43 -8.77
CA ALA A 113 5.77 0.91 -9.11
C ALA A 113 6.46 0.08 -10.21
N CYS A 114 6.04 -1.17 -10.40
CA CYS A 114 6.65 -2.11 -11.36
C CYS A 114 6.07 -2.00 -12.78
N SER A 115 5.03 -1.19 -13.00
CA SER A 115 4.32 -1.07 -14.28
C SER A 115 4.52 0.33 -14.86
N ALA A 116 5.76 0.82 -14.90
CA ALA A 116 6.06 2.12 -15.48
C ALA A 116 5.58 2.16 -16.95
N GLY A 117 4.55 2.95 -17.23
CA GLY A 117 3.97 3.12 -18.55
C GLY A 117 2.74 2.24 -18.86
N GLU A 118 2.42 1.24 -18.01
CA GLU A 118 1.23 0.40 -18.20
C GLU A 118 0.15 0.73 -17.17
N PRO A 119 -1.13 0.74 -17.56
CA PRO A 119 -2.22 0.90 -16.62
C PRO A 119 -2.21 -0.22 -15.57
N SER A 120 -2.48 0.13 -14.31
CA SER A 120 -2.64 -0.90 -13.27
C SER A 120 -3.81 -1.83 -13.63
N TYR A 121 -3.55 -3.14 -13.71
CA TYR A 121 -4.60 -4.14 -13.96
C TYR A 121 -5.76 -4.06 -12.93
N VAL A 122 -5.48 -3.59 -11.71
CA VAL A 122 -6.51 -3.37 -10.68
C VAL A 122 -7.44 -2.22 -11.09
N ILE A 123 -6.88 -1.11 -11.57
CA ILE A 123 -7.64 0.05 -12.02
C ILE A 123 -8.49 -0.30 -13.25
N THR A 124 -7.92 -1.08 -14.18
CA THR A 124 -8.65 -1.62 -15.33
C THR A 124 -9.80 -2.54 -14.90
N ALA A 125 -9.53 -3.47 -13.96
CA ALA A 125 -10.57 -4.36 -13.44
C ALA A 125 -11.71 -3.64 -12.70
N LEU A 126 -11.43 -2.42 -12.19
CA LEU A 126 -12.44 -1.54 -11.60
C LEU A 126 -13.19 -0.67 -12.64
N GLY A 127 -12.88 -0.80 -13.93
CA GLY A 127 -13.47 0.02 -14.99
C GLY A 127 -13.07 1.50 -14.95
N LEU A 128 -11.86 1.77 -14.47
CA LEU A 128 -11.32 3.13 -14.28
C LEU A 128 -10.09 3.40 -15.17
N GLU A 129 -9.92 2.66 -16.26
CA GLU A 129 -8.78 2.77 -17.18
C GLU A 129 -8.60 4.18 -17.75
N ASP A 130 -9.69 4.87 -18.06
CA ASP A 130 -9.68 6.27 -18.55
C ASP A 130 -9.29 7.28 -17.47
N ARG A 131 -9.20 6.84 -16.21
CA ARG A 131 -8.92 7.68 -15.05
C ARG A 131 -7.59 7.39 -14.37
N VAL A 132 -6.71 6.60 -14.98
CA VAL A 132 -5.41 6.19 -14.41
C VAL A 132 -4.58 7.40 -13.97
N SER A 133 -4.55 8.48 -14.79
CA SER A 133 -3.84 9.73 -14.44
C SER A 133 -4.51 10.56 -13.34
N LYS A 134 -5.66 10.12 -12.84
CA LYS A 134 -6.46 10.78 -11.80
C LYS A 134 -6.50 9.98 -10.49
N VAL A 135 -5.90 8.79 -10.46
CA VAL A 135 -5.90 7.92 -9.28
C VAL A 135 -4.71 8.23 -8.39
N LEU A 136 -4.96 8.35 -7.09
CA LEU A 136 -3.94 8.45 -6.05
C LEU A 136 -4.14 7.34 -5.04
N ARG A 137 -3.04 6.76 -4.55
CA ARG A 137 -3.04 5.83 -3.42
C ARG A 137 -2.33 6.45 -2.23
N ILE A 138 -3.04 6.51 -1.12
CA ILE A 138 -2.59 6.99 0.18
C ILE A 138 -2.42 5.77 1.07
N SER A 139 -1.23 5.60 1.67
CA SER A 139 -0.94 4.49 2.56
C SER A 139 -0.59 5.03 3.94
N LEU A 140 -1.43 4.70 4.92
CA LEU A 140 -1.24 5.07 6.32
C LEU A 140 -0.49 3.96 7.06
N ASN A 141 0.24 4.33 8.09
CA ASN A 141 0.90 3.39 8.97
C ASN A 141 0.71 3.79 10.45
N LYS A 142 1.20 2.98 11.37
CA LYS A 142 1.05 3.21 12.81
C LYS A 142 1.69 4.51 13.33
N TYR A 143 2.62 5.10 12.58
CA TYR A 143 3.31 6.34 12.94
C TYR A 143 2.67 7.58 12.31
N THR A 144 1.74 7.40 11.37
CA THR A 144 0.98 8.50 10.77
C THR A 144 0.20 9.26 11.85
N THR A 145 0.26 10.57 11.80
CA THR A 145 -0.47 11.46 12.71
C THR A 145 -1.74 12.01 12.07
N GLU A 146 -2.69 12.42 12.90
CA GLU A 146 -3.91 13.09 12.41
C GLU A 146 -3.58 14.45 11.79
N GLU A 147 -2.55 15.11 12.28
CA GLU A 147 -2.07 16.38 11.72
C GLU A 147 -1.58 16.22 10.29
N GLU A 148 -0.78 15.19 10.00
CA GLU A 148 -0.36 14.86 8.62
C GLU A 148 -1.57 14.59 7.73
N ILE A 149 -2.57 13.88 8.23
CA ILE A 149 -3.82 13.63 7.49
C ILE A 149 -4.54 14.94 7.17
N HIS A 150 -4.72 15.82 8.16
CA HIS A 150 -5.37 17.11 7.95
C HIS A 150 -4.59 18.01 6.99
N GLN A 151 -3.26 17.99 7.04
CA GLN A 151 -2.41 18.73 6.11
C GLN A 151 -2.61 18.22 4.67
N LEU A 152 -2.64 16.90 4.46
CA LEU A 152 -2.87 16.31 3.14
C LEU A 152 -4.29 16.64 2.62
N ILE A 153 -5.31 16.56 3.48
CA ILE A 153 -6.69 16.95 3.13
C ILE A 153 -6.75 18.42 2.71
N ASN A 154 -6.05 19.33 3.42
CA ASN A 154 -6.01 20.75 3.09
C ASN A 154 -5.31 20.99 1.74
N ILE A 155 -4.23 20.28 1.45
CA ILE A 155 -3.56 20.35 0.15
C ILE A 155 -4.49 19.85 -0.96
N LEU A 156 -5.17 18.72 -0.76
CA LEU A 156 -6.15 18.22 -1.73
C LEU A 156 -7.27 19.25 -1.98
N LYS A 157 -7.75 19.93 -0.95
CA LYS A 157 -8.75 21.00 -1.08
C LYS A 157 -8.24 22.23 -1.86
N SER A 158 -6.99 22.60 -1.67
CA SER A 158 -6.41 23.78 -2.31
C SER A 158 -6.07 23.56 -3.80
N GLU A 159 -5.82 22.31 -4.18
CA GLU A 159 -5.50 21.93 -5.56
C GLU A 159 -6.75 21.65 -6.41
N LEU A 160 -7.93 21.62 -5.80
CA LEU A 160 -9.23 21.36 -6.43
C LEU A 160 -10.10 22.58 -6.49
#